data_72fa1db9a56a3e4ae088ece08655d21c
#
_entry.id   72fa1db9a56a3e4ae088ece08655d21c
#
_cell.length_a   1.000
_cell.length_b   1.000
_cell.length_c   1.000
_cell.angle_alpha   90.00
_cell.angle_beta   90.00
_cell.angle_gamma   90.00
#
_symmetry.space_group_name_H-M   'P 1'
#
loop_
_entity.id
_entity.type
_entity.pdbx_description
1 polymer ?
#
loop_
_entity_poly.entity_id
_entity_poly.type
_entity_poly.pdbx_seq_one_letter_code
_entity_poly.pdbx_strand_id
1 'polypeptide(L)'
;MKNNFRVATSTFVVFTLIIAALSIGYLVDAREKVKSAEAMTKAASSFLSLLNADQKAKATFALTDAERMNWHFVPMDRKGLTLKDMNDAQKSAAMELLKASLSQRGNFKATSIISLEPVLQVIEGPTRKFPRDPGLYYVSIFGDPSKGDWGWRFEGHHLSHNFTVIKGKVVVEAPAFYGTNPAEVFQDIPQKGLRVLGAEEDLGRALITAFDEKQRKVAIYDAKAPGDMLTFDHKEAKPLEKLGIKASEMNPKQFSMLEKLVEEYVANVPDDVAGARRAKFKSAKKDEIYFAWSGAIERTDKSYTLDARDLAPSAARPNLTGKLQGHYYRIQTPTFLIEYNNTQNNSNHIHSVWRDFSGDWGRDLLAEHYQEFPHNQVASVEKKTK
;
A
#
# COMPACT_ATOMS: atom_id res chain seq x y z
N MET A 1 9.99 30.67 65.59
CA MET A 1 10.80 29.83 64.70
C MET A 1 10.25 28.42 64.53
N LYS A 2 9.07 28.23 63.94
CA LYS A 2 8.51 26.88 63.74
C LYS A 2 7.60 26.74 62.51
N ASN A 3 7.85 27.46 61.41
CA ASN A 3 6.98 27.36 60.20
C ASN A 3 7.71 27.14 58.86
N ASN A 4 9.04 27.08 58.81
CA ASN A 4 9.75 27.00 57.51
C ASN A 4 10.19 25.57 57.11
N PHE A 5 9.95 24.54 57.96
CA PHE A 5 10.40 23.18 57.62
C PHE A 5 9.33 22.31 56.90
N ARG A 6 8.07 22.71 56.93
CA ARG A 6 7.00 21.92 56.27
C ARG A 6 6.81 22.23 54.78
N VAL A 7 7.21 23.40 54.32
CA VAL A 7 7.08 23.79 52.89
C VAL A 7 8.18 23.15 52.03
N ALA A 8 9.41 23.05 52.55
CA ALA A 8 10.54 22.46 51.81
C ALA A 8 10.38 20.95 51.55
N THR A 9 9.80 20.22 52.49
CA THR A 9 9.56 18.76 52.34
C THR A 9 8.44 18.44 51.33
N SER A 10 7.37 19.25 51.29
CA SER A 10 6.28 19.06 50.30
C SER A 10 6.77 19.33 48.86
N THR A 11 7.59 20.36 48.64
CA THR A 11 8.08 20.71 47.33
C THR A 11 9.07 19.64 46.79
N PHE A 12 9.89 19.07 47.66
CA PHE A 12 10.85 18.03 47.28
C PHE A 12 10.15 16.70 46.92
N VAL A 13 9.08 16.31 47.65
CA VAL A 13 8.30 15.09 47.33
C VAL A 13 7.53 15.25 46.01
N VAL A 14 6.95 16.42 45.72
CA VAL A 14 6.24 16.67 44.46
C VAL A 14 7.22 16.66 43.27
N PHE A 15 8.42 17.25 43.43
CA PHE A 15 9.44 17.22 42.37
C PHE A 15 9.96 15.80 42.10
N THR A 16 10.16 15.00 43.13
CA THR A 16 10.60 13.60 43.00
C THR A 16 9.52 12.71 42.36
N LEU A 17 8.24 12.95 42.66
CA LEU A 17 7.11 12.24 42.04
C LEU A 17 6.94 12.63 40.55
N ILE A 18 7.16 13.89 40.18
CA ILE A 18 7.12 14.35 38.77
C ILE A 18 8.27 13.74 37.97
N ILE A 19 9.48 13.69 38.52
CA ILE A 19 10.64 13.05 37.85
C ILE A 19 10.43 11.55 37.74
N ALA A 20 9.85 10.88 38.74
CA ALA A 20 9.51 9.47 38.68
C ALA A 20 8.39 9.18 37.63
N ALA A 21 7.39 10.04 37.55
CA ALA A 21 6.32 9.92 36.54
C ALA A 21 6.83 10.16 35.13
N LEU A 22 7.75 11.13 34.94
CA LEU A 22 8.41 11.38 33.65
C LEU A 22 9.36 10.24 33.27
N SER A 23 10.10 9.67 34.21
CA SER A 23 10.97 8.50 33.96
C SER A 23 10.17 7.22 33.70
N ILE A 24 9.02 7.02 34.34
CA ILE A 24 8.10 5.92 34.03
C ILE A 24 7.45 6.12 32.66
N GLY A 25 7.06 7.33 32.31
CA GLY A 25 6.59 7.67 30.96
C GLY A 25 7.64 7.41 29.88
N TYR A 26 8.91 7.76 30.14
CA TYR A 26 10.03 7.46 29.25
C TYR A 26 10.36 5.95 29.19
N LEU A 27 10.22 5.22 30.28
CA LEU A 27 10.44 3.77 30.35
C LEU A 27 9.28 2.96 29.72
N VAL A 28 8.07 3.52 29.66
CA VAL A 28 6.92 2.89 28.99
C VAL A 28 7.00 3.10 27.46
N ASP A 29 7.63 4.18 27.00
CA ASP A 29 7.88 4.40 25.56
C ASP A 29 9.16 3.68 25.07
N ALA A 30 9.99 3.18 25.97
CA ALA A 30 11.18 2.37 25.69
C ALA A 30 10.90 0.85 25.73
N ARG A 31 9.66 0.39 25.64
CA ARG A 31 9.41 -0.95 25.11
C ARG A 31 9.91 -0.93 23.68
N GLU A 32 11.06 -1.59 23.44
CA GLU A 32 11.58 -1.81 22.09
C GLU A 32 10.41 -2.16 21.17
N LYS A 33 10.03 -1.21 20.30
CA LYS A 33 9.04 -1.49 19.26
C LYS A 33 9.66 -2.64 18.48
N VAL A 34 9.04 -3.80 18.52
CA VAL A 34 9.46 -4.97 17.74
C VAL A 34 9.59 -4.49 16.31
N LYS A 35 10.79 -4.58 15.72
CA LYS A 35 11.01 -4.14 14.35
C LYS A 35 10.11 -4.93 13.41
N SER A 36 9.56 -4.26 12.42
CA SER A 36 8.60 -4.88 11.48
C SER A 36 9.15 -6.18 10.84
N ALA A 37 10.45 -6.22 10.54
CA ALA A 37 11.12 -7.43 10.04
C ALA A 37 10.99 -8.63 10.98
N GLU A 38 11.19 -8.43 12.27
CA GLU A 38 11.07 -9.50 13.29
C GLU A 38 9.62 -9.94 13.46
N ALA A 39 8.68 -9.00 13.50
CA ALA A 39 7.25 -9.30 13.59
C ALA A 39 6.78 -10.11 12.38
N MET A 40 7.16 -9.69 11.16
CA MET A 40 6.84 -10.39 9.92
C MET A 40 7.47 -11.80 9.88
N THR A 41 8.74 -11.92 10.24
CA THR A 41 9.46 -13.21 10.26
C THR A 41 8.80 -14.20 11.20
N LYS A 42 8.43 -13.75 12.40
CA LYS A 42 7.70 -14.56 13.38
C LYS A 42 6.33 -14.99 12.86
N ALA A 43 5.56 -14.06 12.30
CA ALA A 43 4.24 -14.34 11.77
C ALA A 43 4.29 -15.28 10.55
N ALA A 44 5.25 -15.10 9.64
CA ALA A 44 5.46 -15.98 8.48
C ALA A 44 5.86 -17.38 8.90
N SER A 45 6.77 -17.53 9.87
CA SER A 45 7.17 -18.83 10.43
C SER A 45 6.01 -19.54 11.09
N SER A 46 5.18 -18.81 11.86
CA SER A 46 3.96 -19.34 12.48
C SER A 46 2.96 -19.81 11.43
N PHE A 47 2.72 -19.01 10.39
CA PHE A 47 1.86 -19.40 9.27
C PHE A 47 2.35 -20.70 8.60
N LEU A 48 3.63 -20.75 8.20
CA LEU A 48 4.22 -21.91 7.54
C LEU A 48 4.19 -23.17 8.40
N SER A 49 4.29 -23.04 9.73
CA SER A 49 4.25 -24.19 10.64
C SER A 49 2.89 -24.90 10.68
N LEU A 50 1.81 -24.20 10.36
CA LEU A 50 0.44 -24.74 10.34
C LEU A 50 0.08 -25.44 9.02
N LEU A 51 0.90 -25.27 7.97
CA LEU A 51 0.59 -25.81 6.64
C LEU A 51 1.02 -27.27 6.52
N ASN A 52 0.19 -28.09 5.84
CA ASN A 52 0.60 -29.40 5.39
C ASN A 52 1.56 -29.32 4.18
N ALA A 53 2.07 -30.46 3.72
CA ALA A 53 3.06 -30.50 2.63
C ALA A 53 2.55 -29.89 1.32
N ASP A 54 1.30 -30.21 0.93
CA ASP A 54 0.70 -29.70 -0.32
C ASP A 54 0.44 -28.19 -0.25
N GLN A 55 -0.02 -27.70 0.90
CA GLN A 55 -0.22 -26.27 1.14
C GLN A 55 1.11 -25.51 1.14
N LYS A 56 2.17 -26.07 1.76
CA LYS A 56 3.51 -25.49 1.70
C LYS A 56 4.03 -25.41 0.27
N ALA A 57 3.86 -26.47 -0.52
CA ALA A 57 4.27 -26.50 -1.92
C ALA A 57 3.55 -25.41 -2.76
N LYS A 58 2.29 -25.07 -2.45
CA LYS A 58 1.56 -23.98 -3.08
C LYS A 58 2.03 -22.59 -2.60
N ALA A 59 2.35 -22.46 -1.30
CA ALA A 59 2.64 -21.19 -0.67
C ALA A 59 4.09 -20.71 -0.82
N THR A 60 5.06 -21.61 -1.12
CA THR A 60 6.49 -21.29 -1.04
C THR A 60 7.19 -21.37 -2.39
N PHE A 61 8.08 -20.43 -2.64
CA PHE A 61 8.86 -20.26 -3.86
C PHE A 61 10.31 -19.95 -3.51
N ALA A 62 11.24 -20.18 -4.43
CA ALA A 62 12.59 -19.66 -4.28
C ALA A 62 12.56 -18.12 -4.28
N LEU A 63 13.47 -17.45 -3.55
CA LEU A 63 13.57 -15.99 -3.53
C LEU A 63 13.83 -15.40 -4.92
N THR A 64 14.51 -16.16 -5.78
CA THR A 64 14.82 -15.81 -7.17
C THR A 64 13.77 -16.24 -8.17
N ASP A 65 12.66 -16.84 -7.73
CA ASP A 65 11.59 -17.28 -8.63
C ASP A 65 10.96 -16.07 -9.35
N ALA A 66 10.75 -16.22 -10.66
CA ALA A 66 10.13 -15.17 -11.49
C ALA A 66 8.71 -14.82 -11.03
N GLU A 67 8.03 -15.74 -10.33
CA GLU A 67 6.71 -15.51 -9.74
C GLU A 67 6.73 -14.36 -8.74
N ARG A 68 7.88 -14.06 -8.12
CA ARG A 68 8.01 -12.94 -7.17
C ARG A 68 7.62 -11.60 -7.78
N MET A 69 7.90 -11.39 -9.06
CA MET A 69 7.56 -10.16 -9.80
C MET A 69 6.27 -10.29 -10.63
N ASN A 70 5.59 -11.41 -10.55
CA ASN A 70 4.34 -11.68 -11.29
C ASN A 70 3.12 -11.26 -10.44
N TRP A 71 2.98 -9.97 -10.21
CA TRP A 71 1.93 -9.41 -9.38
C TRP A 71 0.75 -8.91 -10.20
N HIS A 72 -0.46 -9.01 -9.66
CA HIS A 72 -1.68 -8.54 -10.31
C HIS A 72 -2.70 -8.08 -9.27
N PHE A 73 -3.65 -7.26 -9.70
CA PHE A 73 -4.75 -6.77 -8.87
C PHE A 73 -6.14 -7.00 -9.48
N VAL A 74 -6.21 -7.52 -10.70
CA VAL A 74 -7.47 -7.86 -11.37
C VAL A 74 -8.00 -9.23 -10.93
N PRO A 75 -9.29 -9.53 -11.09
CA PRO A 75 -9.83 -10.87 -10.79
C PRO A 75 -9.25 -11.91 -11.75
N MET A 76 -8.45 -12.83 -11.25
CA MET A 76 -7.84 -13.93 -12.00
C MET A 76 -7.31 -15.02 -11.06
N ASP A 77 -7.05 -16.19 -11.62
CA ASP A 77 -6.33 -17.25 -10.90
C ASP A 77 -4.86 -16.86 -10.71
N ARG A 78 -4.31 -17.17 -9.54
CA ARG A 78 -2.93 -16.82 -9.15
C ARG A 78 -2.21 -18.04 -8.56
N LYS A 79 -0.90 -18.00 -8.57
CA LYS A 79 -0.09 -18.88 -7.72
C LYS A 79 -0.11 -18.39 -6.27
N GLY A 80 0.25 -19.26 -5.35
CA GLY A 80 0.14 -19.04 -3.91
C GLY A 80 -0.94 -19.89 -3.27
N LEU A 81 -1.04 -19.85 -1.95
CA LEU A 81 -2.07 -20.55 -1.19
C LEU A 81 -3.24 -19.59 -0.93
N THR A 82 -4.45 -19.95 -1.36
CA THR A 82 -5.65 -19.13 -1.16
C THR A 82 -6.15 -19.21 0.27
N LEU A 83 -6.75 -18.13 0.78
CA LEU A 83 -7.49 -18.18 2.05
C LEU A 83 -8.62 -19.23 1.99
N LYS A 84 -9.19 -19.48 0.82
CA LYS A 84 -10.24 -20.47 0.61
C LYS A 84 -9.77 -21.90 0.91
N ASP A 85 -8.51 -22.20 0.60
CA ASP A 85 -7.90 -23.54 0.81
C ASP A 85 -7.31 -23.71 2.23
N MET A 86 -7.53 -22.74 3.12
CA MET A 86 -7.05 -22.73 4.50
C MET A 86 -8.16 -23.06 5.49
N ASN A 87 -7.82 -23.76 6.56
CA ASN A 87 -8.68 -23.85 7.75
C ASN A 87 -8.63 -22.53 8.56
N ASP A 88 -9.46 -22.41 9.58
CA ASP A 88 -9.60 -21.17 10.34
C ASP A 88 -8.31 -20.75 11.08
N ALA A 89 -7.53 -21.71 11.60
CA ALA A 89 -6.25 -21.42 12.24
C ALA A 89 -5.22 -20.89 11.23
N GLN A 90 -5.17 -21.49 10.03
CA GLN A 90 -4.31 -21.05 8.94
C GLN A 90 -4.71 -19.68 8.38
N LYS A 91 -6.02 -19.43 8.20
CA LYS A 91 -6.53 -18.09 7.81
C LYS A 91 -6.15 -17.04 8.84
N SER A 92 -6.36 -17.34 10.12
CA SER A 92 -5.98 -16.43 11.20
C SER A 92 -4.49 -16.10 11.16
N ALA A 93 -3.61 -17.09 10.99
CA ALA A 93 -2.18 -16.89 10.88
C ALA A 93 -1.77 -16.08 9.64
N ALA A 94 -2.42 -16.30 8.48
CA ALA A 94 -2.21 -15.52 7.28
C ALA A 94 -2.61 -14.04 7.48
N MET A 95 -3.73 -13.79 8.14
CA MET A 95 -4.20 -12.43 8.45
C MET A 95 -3.33 -11.76 9.53
N GLU A 96 -2.78 -12.50 10.50
CA GLU A 96 -1.80 -11.96 11.45
C GLU A 96 -0.47 -11.59 10.75
N LEU A 97 -0.05 -12.34 9.72
CA LEU A 97 1.09 -11.94 8.89
C LEU A 97 0.81 -10.62 8.16
N LEU A 98 -0.36 -10.47 7.55
CA LEU A 98 -0.78 -9.23 6.90
C LEU A 98 -0.78 -8.05 7.90
N LYS A 99 -1.36 -8.26 9.08
CA LYS A 99 -1.44 -7.26 10.15
C LYS A 99 -0.06 -6.88 10.70
N ALA A 100 0.88 -7.84 10.83
CA ALA A 100 2.26 -7.57 11.23
C ALA A 100 3.04 -6.75 10.20
N SER A 101 2.59 -6.74 8.96
CA SER A 101 3.25 -6.11 7.81
C SER A 101 2.69 -4.73 7.46
N LEU A 102 1.54 -4.38 7.96
CA LEU A 102 0.86 -3.10 7.71
C LEU A 102 0.69 -2.31 9.01
N SER A 103 0.54 -1.00 8.88
CA SER A 103 0.06 -0.18 9.99
C SER A 103 -1.40 -0.52 10.31
N GLN A 104 -1.92 -0.01 11.43
CA GLN A 104 -3.35 -0.14 11.72
C GLN A 104 -4.22 0.39 10.58
N ARG A 105 -3.83 1.53 9.97
CA ARG A 105 -4.52 2.11 8.81
C ARG A 105 -4.44 1.21 7.59
N GLY A 106 -3.24 0.76 7.21
CA GLY A 106 -3.05 -0.11 6.06
C GLY A 106 -3.81 -1.44 6.21
N ASN A 107 -3.77 -2.04 7.40
CA ASN A 107 -4.52 -3.26 7.70
C ASN A 107 -6.04 -3.04 7.62
N PHE A 108 -6.55 -1.91 8.13
CA PHE A 108 -7.95 -1.54 8.00
C PHE A 108 -8.37 -1.42 6.53
N LYS A 109 -7.56 -0.73 5.69
CA LYS A 109 -7.82 -0.65 4.25
C LYS A 109 -7.85 -2.03 3.61
N ALA A 110 -6.83 -2.86 3.84
CA ALA A 110 -6.74 -4.20 3.25
C ALA A 110 -7.93 -5.08 3.63
N THR A 111 -8.28 -5.16 4.92
CA THR A 111 -9.42 -5.96 5.38
C THR A 111 -10.77 -5.41 4.90
N SER A 112 -10.90 -4.09 4.81
CA SER A 112 -12.11 -3.45 4.25
C SER A 112 -12.25 -3.77 2.75
N ILE A 113 -11.17 -3.76 1.97
CA ILE A 113 -11.20 -4.13 0.55
C ILE A 113 -11.64 -5.58 0.37
N ILE A 114 -11.13 -6.51 1.17
CA ILE A 114 -11.58 -7.91 1.17
C ILE A 114 -13.09 -7.98 1.46
N SER A 115 -13.58 -7.18 2.40
CA SER A 115 -15.00 -7.14 2.77
C SER A 115 -15.92 -6.52 1.70
N LEU A 116 -15.37 -5.85 0.68
CA LEU A 116 -16.12 -5.34 -0.45
C LEU A 116 -16.47 -6.43 -1.50
N GLU A 117 -15.83 -7.61 -1.47
CA GLU A 117 -16.17 -8.69 -2.42
C GLU A 117 -17.66 -9.09 -2.35
N PRO A 118 -18.25 -9.39 -1.17
CA PRO A 118 -19.69 -9.65 -1.08
C PRO A 118 -20.57 -8.44 -1.48
N VAL A 119 -20.11 -7.21 -1.21
CA VAL A 119 -20.82 -5.98 -1.63
C VAL A 119 -20.85 -5.91 -3.15
N LEU A 120 -19.71 -6.14 -3.78
CA LEU A 120 -19.59 -6.14 -5.23
C LEU A 120 -20.42 -7.27 -5.88
N GLN A 121 -20.51 -8.44 -5.24
CA GLN A 121 -21.40 -9.53 -5.67
C GLN A 121 -22.86 -9.08 -5.70
N VAL A 122 -23.31 -8.30 -4.71
CA VAL A 122 -24.69 -7.73 -4.69
C VAL A 122 -24.89 -6.73 -5.83
N ILE A 123 -23.88 -5.85 -6.06
CA ILE A 123 -23.97 -4.80 -7.10
C ILE A 123 -23.95 -5.41 -8.50
N GLU A 124 -23.09 -6.38 -8.75
CA GLU A 124 -22.86 -6.96 -10.08
C GLU A 124 -23.79 -8.12 -10.44
N GLY A 125 -24.42 -8.75 -9.45
CA GLY A 125 -25.27 -9.92 -9.63
C GLY A 125 -24.48 -11.23 -9.87
N PRO A 126 -25.19 -12.36 -10.11
CA PRO A 126 -24.61 -13.70 -10.07
C PRO A 126 -23.85 -14.13 -11.36
N THR A 127 -23.98 -13.39 -12.46
CA THR A 127 -23.54 -13.85 -13.80
C THR A 127 -22.13 -13.39 -14.19
N ARG A 128 -21.16 -13.40 -13.25
CA ARG A 128 -19.78 -12.96 -13.52
C ARG A 128 -18.86 -14.14 -13.84
N LYS A 129 -17.86 -13.89 -14.69
CA LYS A 129 -16.82 -14.85 -15.04
C LYS A 129 -15.98 -15.25 -13.82
N PHE A 130 -15.69 -14.30 -12.94
CA PHE A 130 -14.93 -14.51 -11.71
C PHE A 130 -15.81 -14.25 -10.49
N PRO A 131 -15.86 -15.17 -9.52
CA PRO A 131 -16.63 -14.99 -8.30
C PRO A 131 -16.08 -13.85 -7.46
N ARG A 132 -16.96 -13.14 -6.77
CA ARG A 132 -16.61 -12.15 -5.75
C ARG A 132 -16.52 -12.86 -4.41
N ASP A 133 -15.39 -13.53 -4.18
CA ASP A 133 -15.17 -14.43 -3.05
C ASP A 133 -14.03 -13.88 -2.18
N PRO A 134 -14.29 -13.46 -0.91
CA PRO A 134 -13.27 -12.98 0.03
C PRO A 134 -12.23 -14.07 0.39
N GLY A 135 -12.45 -15.31 -0.01
CA GLY A 135 -11.48 -16.39 0.10
C GLY A 135 -10.43 -16.41 -1.02
N LEU A 136 -10.63 -15.67 -2.11
CA LEU A 136 -9.71 -15.63 -3.27
C LEU A 136 -8.61 -14.57 -3.11
N TYR A 137 -7.99 -14.56 -1.93
CA TYR A 137 -6.74 -13.83 -1.66
C TYR A 137 -5.64 -14.86 -1.38
N TYR A 138 -4.46 -14.59 -1.89
CA TYR A 138 -3.35 -15.54 -2.02
C TYR A 138 -2.17 -15.10 -1.18
N VAL A 139 -1.55 -16.05 -0.49
CA VAL A 139 -0.29 -15.86 0.24
C VAL A 139 0.81 -16.59 -0.49
N SER A 140 1.88 -15.88 -0.83
CA SER A 140 3.10 -16.41 -1.42
C SER A 140 4.31 -15.99 -0.60
N ILE A 141 5.15 -16.96 -0.19
CA ILE A 141 6.40 -16.74 0.54
C ILE A 141 7.55 -17.05 -0.39
N PHE A 142 8.49 -16.14 -0.53
CA PHE A 142 9.67 -16.24 -1.40
C PHE A 142 10.93 -16.34 -0.55
N GLY A 143 11.65 -17.44 -0.63
CA GLY A 143 12.78 -17.73 0.24
C GLY A 143 12.37 -18.32 1.59
N ASP A 144 13.24 -18.25 2.56
CA ASP A 144 13.05 -18.83 3.90
C ASP A 144 13.11 -17.74 4.97
N PRO A 145 12.00 -17.45 5.67
CA PRO A 145 11.97 -16.42 6.71
C PRO A 145 13.03 -16.59 7.80
N SER A 146 13.51 -17.83 8.04
CA SER A 146 14.53 -18.11 9.05
C SER A 146 15.97 -17.82 8.61
N LYS A 147 16.20 -17.51 7.31
CA LYS A 147 17.56 -17.41 6.72
C LYS A 147 18.00 -16.00 6.32
N GLY A 148 17.26 -14.97 6.73
CA GLY A 148 17.69 -13.58 6.55
C GLY A 148 17.02 -12.85 5.40
N ASP A 149 17.30 -13.22 4.14
CA ASP A 149 16.68 -12.62 2.96
C ASP A 149 15.49 -13.45 2.50
N TRP A 150 14.31 -12.82 2.51
CA TRP A 150 13.08 -13.44 2.08
C TRP A 150 12.07 -12.37 1.67
N GLY A 151 10.99 -12.79 1.06
CA GLY A 151 9.88 -11.89 0.72
C GLY A 151 8.55 -12.61 0.83
N TRP A 152 7.49 -11.85 0.71
CA TRP A 152 6.17 -12.42 0.65
C TRP A 152 5.20 -11.48 -0.05
N ARG A 153 4.13 -12.05 -0.56
CA ARG A 153 3.07 -11.31 -1.23
C ARG A 153 1.71 -11.73 -0.67
N PHE A 154 0.88 -10.73 -0.39
CA PHE A 154 -0.55 -10.89 -0.17
C PHE A 154 -1.29 -10.25 -1.34
N GLU A 155 -2.03 -11.04 -2.08
CA GLU A 155 -2.57 -10.59 -3.35
C GLU A 155 -3.94 -11.17 -3.62
N GLY A 156 -4.81 -10.38 -4.23
CA GLY A 156 -6.13 -10.78 -4.70
C GLY A 156 -6.77 -9.69 -5.54
N HIS A 157 -8.09 -9.74 -5.71
CA HIS A 157 -8.81 -8.67 -6.35
C HIS A 157 -8.66 -7.37 -5.53
N HIS A 158 -8.14 -6.31 -6.17
CA HIS A 158 -7.91 -4.99 -5.59
C HIS A 158 -6.88 -4.91 -4.45
N LEU A 159 -6.08 -5.95 -4.21
CA LEU A 159 -4.94 -5.90 -3.29
C LEU A 159 -3.71 -6.55 -3.93
N SER A 160 -2.55 -5.91 -3.77
CA SER A 160 -1.26 -6.55 -3.96
C SER A 160 -0.19 -5.86 -3.11
N HIS A 161 0.25 -6.52 -2.06
CA HIS A 161 1.27 -6.07 -1.14
C HIS A 161 2.49 -6.97 -1.26
N ASN A 162 3.62 -6.39 -1.64
CA ASN A 162 4.85 -7.11 -1.94
C ASN A 162 5.95 -6.68 -0.97
N PHE A 163 6.27 -7.54 -0.01
CA PHE A 163 7.26 -7.28 1.02
C PHE A 163 8.57 -8.00 0.74
N THR A 164 9.66 -7.34 1.07
CA THR A 164 11.01 -7.91 1.07
C THR A 164 11.68 -7.59 2.39
N VAL A 165 12.20 -8.62 3.07
CA VAL A 165 13.00 -8.51 4.27
C VAL A 165 14.44 -8.83 3.89
N ILE A 166 15.39 -7.96 4.27
CA ILE A 166 16.79 -8.05 3.91
C ILE A 166 17.63 -8.11 5.19
N LYS A 167 18.52 -9.09 5.29
CA LYS A 167 19.35 -9.36 6.48
C LYS A 167 18.51 -9.54 7.76
N GLY A 168 17.24 -9.93 7.64
CA GLY A 168 16.29 -10.03 8.75
C GLY A 168 16.02 -8.70 9.48
N LYS A 169 16.34 -7.55 8.88
CA LYS A 169 16.29 -6.23 9.54
C LYS A 169 15.59 -5.14 8.76
N VAL A 170 15.76 -5.11 7.43
CA VAL A 170 15.22 -4.06 6.58
C VAL A 170 14.00 -4.60 5.86
N VAL A 171 12.91 -3.83 5.87
CA VAL A 171 11.68 -4.17 5.15
C VAL A 171 11.43 -3.14 4.08
N VAL A 172 11.16 -3.63 2.89
CA VAL A 172 10.64 -2.84 1.76
C VAL A 172 9.27 -3.39 1.40
N GLU A 173 8.30 -2.51 1.20
CA GLU A 173 7.02 -2.83 0.58
C GLU A 173 6.89 -2.02 -0.71
N ALA A 174 7.13 -2.66 -1.84
CA ALA A 174 6.92 -2.09 -3.18
C ALA A 174 7.02 -3.20 -4.24
N PRO A 175 6.10 -3.23 -5.22
CA PRO A 175 4.87 -2.43 -5.36
C PRO A 175 3.89 -2.60 -4.21
N ALA A 176 3.15 -1.53 -3.88
CA ALA A 176 2.08 -1.57 -2.90
C ALA A 176 0.79 -1.03 -3.52
N PHE A 177 -0.19 -1.90 -3.70
CA PHE A 177 -1.43 -1.60 -4.41
C PHE A 177 -2.66 -1.78 -3.53
N TYR A 178 -3.52 -0.78 -3.56
CA TYR A 178 -4.88 -0.80 -3.04
C TYR A 178 -5.86 -0.38 -4.13
N GLY A 179 -6.94 -1.11 -4.31
CA GLY A 179 -8.06 -0.73 -5.16
C GLY A 179 -9.39 -0.90 -4.44
N THR A 180 -10.44 -0.24 -4.91
CA THR A 180 -11.79 -0.42 -4.39
C THR A 180 -12.81 -0.41 -5.50
N ASN A 181 -13.71 -1.35 -5.47
CA ASN A 181 -14.92 -1.37 -6.28
C ASN A 181 -16.08 -1.90 -5.41
N PRO A 182 -17.06 -1.04 -5.06
CA PRO A 182 -17.14 0.38 -5.41
C PRO A 182 -16.15 1.26 -4.63
N ALA A 183 -15.86 2.47 -5.13
CA ALA A 183 -15.13 3.50 -4.39
C ALA A 183 -15.96 4.02 -3.21
N GLU A 184 -17.29 4.10 -3.39
CA GLU A 184 -18.27 4.40 -2.35
C GLU A 184 -19.47 3.47 -2.50
N VAL A 185 -19.91 2.90 -1.38
CA VAL A 185 -21.09 2.02 -1.33
C VAL A 185 -22.36 2.87 -1.26
N PHE A 186 -23.18 2.86 -2.32
CA PHE A 186 -24.45 3.59 -2.38
C PHE A 186 -25.67 2.74 -2.07
N GLN A 187 -25.54 1.41 -2.15
CA GLN A 187 -26.60 0.45 -1.89
C GLN A 187 -27.08 0.53 -0.45
N ASP A 188 -28.37 0.23 -0.24
CA ASP A 188 -28.98 0.21 1.09
C ASP A 188 -28.66 -1.10 1.82
N ILE A 189 -27.40 -1.23 2.23
CA ILE A 189 -26.80 -2.35 2.95
C ILE A 189 -25.98 -1.82 4.12
N PRO A 190 -25.54 -2.64 5.07
CA PRO A 190 -24.82 -2.18 6.26
C PRO A 190 -23.55 -1.35 5.96
N GLN A 191 -22.91 -1.56 4.80
CA GLN A 191 -21.71 -0.82 4.37
C GLN A 191 -22.03 0.51 3.64
N LYS A 192 -23.29 0.94 3.54
CA LYS A 192 -23.67 2.20 2.87
C LYS A 192 -22.84 3.38 3.37
N GLY A 193 -22.27 4.13 2.42
CA GLY A 193 -21.38 5.26 2.70
C GLY A 193 -19.91 4.90 2.94
N LEU A 194 -19.55 3.62 2.95
CA LEU A 194 -18.15 3.22 3.10
C LEU A 194 -17.33 3.68 1.89
N ARG A 195 -16.22 4.38 2.17
CA ARG A 195 -15.21 4.85 1.23
C ARG A 195 -13.83 4.46 1.76
N VAL A 196 -13.31 3.31 1.36
CA VAL A 196 -12.05 2.77 1.91
C VAL A 196 -10.84 3.64 1.52
N LEU A 197 -10.78 4.12 0.28
CA LEU A 197 -9.74 5.01 -0.25
C LEU A 197 -10.25 6.45 -0.43
N GLY A 198 -11.14 6.87 0.45
CA GLY A 198 -11.73 8.22 0.38
C GLY A 198 -10.72 9.33 0.70
N ALA A 199 -9.74 9.07 1.55
CA ALA A 199 -8.74 10.07 1.92
C ALA A 199 -7.80 10.37 0.74
N GLU A 200 -7.39 9.37 -0.03
CA GLU A 200 -6.59 9.53 -1.24
C GLU A 200 -7.30 10.41 -2.28
N GLU A 201 -8.60 10.17 -2.47
CA GLU A 201 -9.42 11.00 -3.37
C GLU A 201 -9.54 12.43 -2.86
N ASP A 202 -9.95 12.60 -1.60
CA ASP A 202 -10.29 13.90 -1.03
C ASP A 202 -9.05 14.79 -0.89
N LEU A 203 -7.89 14.24 -0.49
CA LEU A 203 -6.63 14.99 -0.39
C LEU A 203 -6.10 15.40 -1.78
N GLY A 204 -6.14 14.49 -2.76
CA GLY A 204 -5.75 14.82 -4.14
C GLY A 204 -6.60 15.91 -4.74
N ARG A 205 -7.92 15.82 -4.56
CA ARG A 205 -8.90 16.82 -5.01
C ARG A 205 -8.75 18.15 -4.28
N ALA A 206 -8.52 18.14 -2.97
CA ALA A 206 -8.27 19.36 -2.20
C ALA A 206 -7.01 20.08 -2.71
N LEU A 207 -5.95 19.35 -3.05
CA LEU A 207 -4.71 19.94 -3.57
C LEU A 207 -4.94 20.62 -4.93
N ILE A 208 -5.54 19.93 -5.91
CA ILE A 208 -5.81 20.52 -7.24
C ILE A 208 -6.77 21.72 -7.16
N THR A 209 -7.72 21.70 -6.23
CA THR A 209 -8.65 22.80 -6.02
C THR A 209 -7.99 24.02 -5.37
N ALA A 210 -6.95 23.80 -4.53
CA ALA A 210 -6.19 24.88 -3.89
C ALA A 210 -5.25 25.64 -4.84
N PHE A 211 -5.02 25.13 -6.04
CA PHE A 211 -4.22 25.83 -7.06
C PHE A 211 -4.98 26.99 -7.68
N ASP A 212 -4.28 28.07 -7.99
CA ASP A 212 -4.81 29.15 -8.81
C ASP A 212 -4.95 28.72 -10.28
N GLU A 213 -5.50 29.59 -11.12
CA GLU A 213 -5.75 29.28 -12.54
C GLU A 213 -4.46 28.96 -13.32
N LYS A 214 -3.35 29.69 -13.03
CA LYS A 214 -2.06 29.47 -13.70
C LYS A 214 -1.48 28.12 -13.29
N GLN A 215 -1.49 27.82 -12.00
CA GLN A 215 -1.04 26.55 -11.46
C GLN A 215 -1.87 25.38 -11.97
N ARG A 216 -3.21 25.52 -12.05
CA ARG A 216 -4.09 24.47 -12.59
C ARG A 216 -3.80 24.18 -14.07
N LYS A 217 -3.52 25.20 -14.89
CA LYS A 217 -3.13 25.00 -16.30
C LYS A 217 -1.85 24.19 -16.46
N VAL A 218 -0.94 24.21 -15.49
CA VAL A 218 0.27 23.39 -15.47
C VAL A 218 0.00 22.01 -14.85
N ALA A 219 -0.74 21.97 -13.75
CA ALA A 219 -1.01 20.73 -13.02
C ALA A 219 -1.92 19.77 -13.80
N ILE A 220 -2.90 20.29 -14.55
CA ILE A 220 -3.82 19.50 -15.38
C ILE A 220 -3.20 19.31 -16.76
N TYR A 221 -2.62 18.13 -16.99
CA TYR A 221 -1.93 17.84 -18.24
C TYR A 221 -2.86 17.31 -19.35
N ASP A 222 -4.04 16.80 -18.99
CA ASP A 222 -5.05 16.33 -19.94
C ASP A 222 -6.46 16.52 -19.35
N ALA A 223 -7.40 16.89 -20.20
CA ALA A 223 -8.82 16.98 -19.85
C ALA A 223 -9.48 15.59 -19.67
N LYS A 224 -8.87 14.54 -20.22
CA LYS A 224 -9.33 13.16 -20.12
C LYS A 224 -8.36 12.32 -19.32
N ALA A 225 -8.86 11.70 -18.26
CA ALA A 225 -8.09 10.77 -17.46
C ALA A 225 -7.84 9.44 -18.22
N PRO A 226 -6.69 8.77 -18.01
CA PRO A 226 -6.45 7.43 -18.56
C PRO A 226 -7.44 6.42 -17.95
N GLY A 227 -7.73 5.35 -18.69
CA GLY A 227 -8.68 4.32 -18.24
C GLY A 227 -8.23 3.50 -17.04
N ASP A 228 -6.93 3.56 -16.69
CA ASP A 228 -6.33 2.93 -15.53
C ASP A 228 -5.02 3.63 -15.15
N MET A 229 -4.29 3.12 -14.15
CA MET A 229 -2.94 3.56 -13.82
C MET A 229 -1.99 3.31 -14.99
N LEU A 230 -1.06 4.25 -15.22
CA LEU A 230 -0.11 4.15 -16.35
C LEU A 230 0.92 3.04 -16.16
N THR A 231 1.29 2.74 -14.91
CA THR A 231 2.22 1.65 -14.60
C THR A 231 1.54 0.30 -14.46
N PHE A 232 0.22 0.25 -14.42
CA PHE A 232 -0.62 -0.95 -14.33
C PHE A 232 0.03 -2.05 -13.46
N ASP A 233 0.24 -3.27 -13.97
CA ASP A 233 0.92 -4.39 -13.33
C ASP A 233 2.35 -4.61 -13.86
N HIS A 234 2.96 -3.57 -14.43
CA HIS A 234 4.31 -3.68 -14.99
C HIS A 234 5.30 -4.17 -13.93
N LYS A 235 6.11 -5.15 -14.28
CA LYS A 235 7.15 -5.71 -13.40
C LYS A 235 8.18 -4.66 -12.99
N GLU A 236 8.47 -3.70 -13.86
CA GLU A 236 9.36 -2.59 -13.57
C GLU A 236 8.61 -1.27 -13.68
N ALA A 237 8.68 -0.46 -12.63
CA ALA A 237 8.29 0.92 -12.69
C ALA A 237 9.45 1.74 -13.28
N LYS A 238 9.15 2.51 -14.32
CA LYS A 238 10.07 3.51 -14.87
C LYS A 238 9.48 4.90 -14.61
N PRO A 239 10.35 5.92 -14.44
CA PRO A 239 9.86 7.30 -14.38
C PRO A 239 9.00 7.61 -15.62
N LEU A 240 7.84 8.16 -15.38
CA LEU A 240 6.96 8.65 -16.43
C LEU A 240 7.42 10.03 -16.89
N GLU A 241 6.86 10.52 -17.98
CA GLU A 241 7.11 11.88 -18.45
C GLU A 241 6.87 12.91 -17.30
N LYS A 242 7.76 13.91 -17.20
CA LYS A 242 7.68 14.93 -16.15
C LYS A 242 6.60 15.96 -16.48
N LEU A 243 5.34 15.59 -16.25
CA LEU A 243 4.17 16.44 -16.44
C LEU A 243 3.66 16.95 -15.08
N GLY A 244 2.91 18.05 -15.13
CA GLY A 244 2.29 18.63 -13.95
C GLY A 244 3.11 19.74 -13.31
N ILE A 245 2.66 20.22 -12.15
CA ILE A 245 3.28 21.31 -11.42
C ILE A 245 4.39 20.81 -10.50
N LYS A 246 5.50 21.53 -10.45
CA LYS A 246 6.59 21.25 -9.51
C LYS A 246 6.22 21.68 -8.09
N ALA A 247 6.69 20.96 -7.09
CA ALA A 247 6.49 21.36 -5.71
C ALA A 247 7.18 22.68 -5.36
N SER A 248 8.22 23.11 -6.10
CA SER A 248 8.84 24.42 -5.99
C SER A 248 7.95 25.58 -6.43
N GLU A 249 6.91 25.33 -7.23
CA GLU A 249 5.93 26.30 -7.72
C GLU A 249 4.69 26.40 -6.80
N MET A 250 4.66 25.61 -5.73
CA MET A 250 3.60 25.60 -4.72
C MET A 250 3.93 26.57 -3.59
N ASN A 251 2.91 27.29 -3.10
CA ASN A 251 3.06 28.04 -1.86
C ASN A 251 3.16 27.08 -0.64
N PRO A 252 3.56 27.58 0.55
CA PRO A 252 3.74 26.70 1.74
C PRO A 252 2.50 25.90 2.12
N LYS A 253 1.29 26.46 1.96
CA LYS A 253 0.03 25.77 2.26
C LYS A 253 -0.24 24.63 1.27
N GLN A 254 -0.04 24.89 -0.01
CA GLN A 254 -0.19 23.87 -1.07
C GLN A 254 0.83 22.76 -0.93
N PHE A 255 2.10 23.11 -0.62
CA PHE A 255 3.14 22.10 -0.37
C PHE A 255 2.79 21.22 0.83
N SER A 256 2.28 21.83 1.94
CA SER A 256 1.80 21.03 3.09
C SER A 256 0.63 20.11 2.74
N MET A 257 -0.23 20.49 1.78
CA MET A 257 -1.29 19.60 1.29
C MET A 257 -0.71 18.42 0.49
N LEU A 258 0.32 18.68 -0.33
CA LEU A 258 1.05 17.60 -1.03
C LEU A 258 1.72 16.64 -0.04
N GLU A 259 2.37 17.16 1.01
CA GLU A 259 2.96 16.34 2.08
C GLU A 259 1.92 15.44 2.75
N LYS A 260 0.73 15.96 3.05
CA LYS A 260 -0.38 15.18 3.62
C LYS A 260 -0.87 14.10 2.67
N LEU A 261 -0.95 14.40 1.38
CA LEU A 261 -1.32 13.41 0.37
C LEU A 261 -0.29 12.29 0.27
N VAL A 262 1.00 12.61 0.24
CA VAL A 262 2.08 11.61 0.27
C VAL A 262 2.04 10.79 1.55
N GLU A 263 1.80 11.43 2.70
CA GLU A 263 1.71 10.74 4.00
C GLU A 263 0.56 9.74 4.04
N GLU A 264 -0.55 9.96 3.31
CA GLU A 264 -1.66 9.00 3.23
C GLU A 264 -1.22 7.64 2.65
N TYR A 265 -0.26 7.66 1.73
CA TYR A 265 0.35 6.44 1.17
C TYR A 265 1.45 5.87 2.06
N VAL A 266 2.27 6.75 2.62
CA VAL A 266 3.41 6.36 3.46
C VAL A 266 2.95 5.69 4.75
N ALA A 267 1.90 6.18 5.37
CA ALA A 267 1.43 5.70 6.68
C ALA A 267 0.64 4.37 6.64
N ASN A 268 0.58 3.69 5.50
CA ASN A 268 -0.06 2.38 5.40
C ASN A 268 0.81 1.21 5.90
N VAL A 269 2.10 1.45 6.15
CA VAL A 269 3.08 0.47 6.63
C VAL A 269 3.55 0.81 8.05
N PRO A 270 4.23 -0.10 8.77
CA PRO A 270 4.81 0.18 10.09
C PRO A 270 5.78 1.36 10.07
N ASP A 271 5.96 2.01 11.22
CA ASP A 271 6.69 3.28 11.35
C ASP A 271 8.14 3.23 10.83
N ASP A 272 8.84 2.11 10.98
CA ASP A 272 10.21 1.92 10.48
C ASP A 272 10.25 1.88 8.94
N VAL A 273 9.30 1.19 8.30
CA VAL A 273 9.15 1.16 6.83
C VAL A 273 8.67 2.52 6.32
N ALA A 274 7.69 3.13 6.98
CA ALA A 274 7.18 4.46 6.68
C ALA A 274 8.29 5.52 6.79
N GLY A 275 9.18 5.38 7.77
CA GLY A 275 10.35 6.25 7.95
C GLY A 275 11.26 6.30 6.73
N ALA A 276 11.54 5.13 6.12
CA ALA A 276 12.33 5.06 4.89
C ALA A 276 11.63 5.75 3.69
N ARG A 277 10.31 5.57 3.55
CA ARG A 277 9.52 6.28 2.52
C ARG A 277 9.51 7.79 2.72
N ARG A 278 9.32 8.25 3.98
CA ARG A 278 9.41 9.69 4.32
C ARG A 278 10.79 10.27 4.01
N ALA A 279 11.86 9.52 4.28
CA ALA A 279 13.23 9.95 3.96
C ALA A 279 13.41 10.11 2.44
N LYS A 280 12.91 9.20 1.60
CA LYS A 280 12.93 9.31 0.13
C LYS A 280 12.21 10.59 -0.33
N PHE A 281 11.03 10.90 0.22
CA PHE A 281 10.31 12.12 -0.12
C PHE A 281 11.06 13.38 0.32
N LYS A 282 11.58 13.41 1.56
CA LYS A 282 12.31 14.57 2.11
C LYS A 282 13.65 14.84 1.42
N SER A 283 14.31 13.82 0.88
CA SER A 283 15.58 13.97 0.16
C SER A 283 15.42 14.52 -1.26
N ALA A 284 14.22 14.42 -1.83
CA ALA A 284 13.95 14.96 -3.16
C ALA A 284 13.87 16.50 -3.11
N LYS A 285 14.52 17.17 -4.08
CA LYS A 285 14.40 18.62 -4.22
C LYS A 285 12.99 18.96 -4.72
N LYS A 286 12.46 20.10 -4.27
CA LYS A 286 11.10 20.54 -4.64
C LYS A 286 10.90 20.72 -6.16
N ASP A 287 11.94 21.04 -6.91
CA ASP A 287 11.92 21.16 -8.37
C ASP A 287 11.98 19.80 -9.10
N GLU A 288 12.19 18.71 -8.36
CA GLU A 288 12.20 17.32 -8.86
C GLU A 288 10.93 16.55 -8.45
N ILE A 289 10.04 17.16 -7.65
CA ILE A 289 8.75 16.57 -7.24
C ILE A 289 7.65 17.17 -8.11
N TYR A 290 6.90 16.33 -8.79
CA TYR A 290 5.82 16.71 -9.69
C TYR A 290 4.48 16.18 -9.19
N PHE A 291 3.45 17.04 -9.20
CA PHE A 291 2.06 16.64 -9.04
C PHE A 291 1.34 16.89 -10.37
N ALA A 292 0.76 15.84 -10.95
CA ALA A 292 0.02 15.93 -12.19
C ALA A 292 -1.40 15.39 -12.01
N TRP A 293 -2.35 16.06 -12.65
CA TRP A 293 -3.77 15.72 -12.65
C TRP A 293 -4.27 15.56 -14.08
N SER A 294 -5.26 14.67 -14.30
CA SER A 294 -6.05 14.64 -15.52
C SER A 294 -7.50 14.25 -15.22
N GLY A 295 -8.40 14.68 -16.09
CA GLY A 295 -9.84 14.48 -15.95
C GLY A 295 -10.52 15.54 -15.06
N ALA A 296 -11.71 15.21 -14.57
CA ALA A 296 -12.60 16.14 -13.85
C ALA A 296 -12.06 16.52 -12.47
N ILE A 297 -12.11 17.79 -12.12
CA ILE A 297 -11.85 18.27 -10.76
C ILE A 297 -13.06 18.01 -9.85
N GLU A 298 -14.26 18.24 -10.34
CA GLU A 298 -15.49 18.04 -9.57
C GLU A 298 -15.77 16.55 -9.37
N ARG A 299 -16.33 16.20 -8.21
CA ARG A 299 -16.80 14.83 -7.99
C ARG A 299 -18.01 14.56 -8.90
N THR A 300 -18.03 13.36 -9.44
CA THR A 300 -19.18 12.84 -10.16
C THR A 300 -20.46 12.97 -9.32
N ASP A 301 -21.56 13.42 -9.93
CA ASP A 301 -22.85 13.47 -9.27
C ASP A 301 -23.32 12.04 -8.92
N LYS A 302 -23.49 11.81 -7.63
CA LYS A 302 -23.81 10.50 -7.06
C LYS A 302 -25.29 10.11 -7.17
N SER A 303 -26.14 11.04 -7.63
CA SER A 303 -27.56 10.77 -7.86
C SER A 303 -27.80 9.83 -9.06
N TYR A 304 -26.75 9.54 -9.83
CA TYR A 304 -26.83 8.63 -10.97
C TYR A 304 -26.88 7.18 -10.49
N THR A 305 -28.03 6.55 -10.67
CA THR A 305 -28.20 5.11 -10.47
C THR A 305 -27.54 4.36 -11.63
N LEU A 306 -26.60 3.45 -11.32
CA LEU A 306 -26.02 2.55 -12.31
C LEU A 306 -27.14 1.72 -12.95
N ASP A 307 -27.34 1.85 -14.25
CA ASP A 307 -28.22 0.93 -14.99
C ASP A 307 -27.43 -0.30 -15.48
N ALA A 308 -28.16 -1.33 -15.96
CA ALA A 308 -27.53 -2.55 -16.46
C ALA A 308 -26.55 -2.32 -17.63
N ARG A 309 -26.66 -1.18 -18.34
CA ARG A 309 -25.78 -0.80 -19.46
C ARG A 309 -24.44 -0.25 -18.96
N ASP A 310 -24.41 0.35 -17.77
CA ASP A 310 -23.20 0.85 -17.12
C ASP A 310 -22.32 -0.30 -16.60
N LEU A 311 -22.95 -1.46 -16.38
CA LEU A 311 -22.28 -2.70 -15.95
C LEU A 311 -21.75 -3.55 -17.12
N ALA A 312 -22.02 -3.14 -18.37
CA ALA A 312 -21.54 -3.85 -19.56
C ALA A 312 -20.00 -3.78 -19.69
N PRO A 313 -19.37 -4.76 -20.36
CA PRO A 313 -17.92 -4.70 -20.68
C PRO A 313 -17.55 -3.39 -21.38
N SER A 314 -16.37 -2.87 -21.14
CA SER A 314 -15.93 -1.53 -21.57
C SER A 314 -16.12 -1.24 -23.06
N ALA A 315 -16.08 -2.26 -23.92
CA ALA A 315 -16.32 -2.14 -25.36
C ALA A 315 -17.78 -1.86 -25.76
N ALA A 316 -18.74 -2.11 -24.85
CA ALA A 316 -20.17 -1.93 -25.10
C ALA A 316 -20.78 -0.71 -24.37
N ARG A 317 -19.94 0.11 -23.67
CA ARG A 317 -20.44 1.26 -22.92
C ARG A 317 -20.75 2.41 -23.84
N PRO A 318 -21.96 3.03 -23.78
CA PRO A 318 -22.21 4.27 -24.49
C PRO A 318 -21.20 5.32 -23.99
N ASN A 319 -20.71 6.14 -24.92
CA ASN A 319 -19.86 7.30 -24.63
C ASN A 319 -20.66 8.25 -23.71
N LEU A 320 -20.49 8.14 -22.41
CA LEU A 320 -21.04 9.05 -21.40
C LEU A 320 -20.28 10.38 -21.46
N THR A 321 -20.32 11.02 -22.62
CA THR A 321 -19.73 12.31 -22.87
C THR A 321 -20.43 13.37 -22.02
N GLY A 322 -19.75 13.89 -21.04
CA GLY A 322 -20.02 15.18 -20.44
C GLY A 322 -20.45 15.24 -18.98
N LYS A 323 -20.86 14.14 -18.30
CA LYS A 323 -21.33 14.21 -16.91
C LYS A 323 -20.56 13.34 -15.90
N LEU A 324 -19.75 12.39 -16.35
CA LEU A 324 -19.11 11.39 -15.50
C LEU A 324 -17.66 11.20 -15.92
N GLN A 325 -16.88 12.28 -15.89
CA GLN A 325 -15.45 12.18 -16.15
C GLN A 325 -14.74 11.80 -14.87
N GLY A 326 -14.11 10.62 -14.88
CA GLY A 326 -13.21 10.21 -13.85
C GLY A 326 -11.97 11.10 -13.79
N HIS A 327 -11.15 10.85 -12.83
CA HIS A 327 -9.90 11.58 -12.65
C HIS A 327 -8.75 10.63 -12.34
N TYR A 328 -7.57 11.13 -12.61
CA TYR A 328 -6.29 10.49 -12.31
C TYR A 328 -5.35 11.56 -11.76
N TYR A 329 -4.56 11.19 -10.76
CA TYR A 329 -3.40 11.99 -10.38
C TYR A 329 -2.19 11.10 -10.15
N ARG A 330 -1.02 11.74 -10.23
CA ARG A 330 0.24 11.13 -9.85
C ARG A 330 1.13 12.10 -9.09
N ILE A 331 1.96 11.55 -8.22
CA ILE A 331 3.07 12.24 -7.58
C ILE A 331 4.33 11.50 -7.97
N GLN A 332 5.24 12.18 -8.66
CA GLN A 332 6.50 11.59 -9.10
C GLN A 332 7.67 12.34 -8.52
N THR A 333 8.62 11.59 -7.97
CA THR A 333 9.91 12.06 -7.48
C THR A 333 11.03 11.37 -8.26
N PRO A 334 12.30 11.66 -8.01
CA PRO A 334 13.40 10.89 -8.62
C PRO A 334 13.42 9.40 -8.26
N THR A 335 12.80 9.00 -7.12
CA THR A 335 12.93 7.66 -6.57
C THR A 335 11.64 6.86 -6.53
N PHE A 336 10.46 7.51 -6.51
CA PHE A 336 9.19 6.83 -6.43
C PHE A 336 8.08 7.50 -7.21
N LEU A 337 7.03 6.76 -7.46
CA LEU A 337 5.79 7.17 -8.09
C LEU A 337 4.59 6.74 -7.23
N ILE A 338 3.65 7.65 -7.05
CA ILE A 338 2.30 7.37 -6.60
C ILE A 338 1.37 7.60 -7.77
N GLU A 339 0.47 6.66 -8.03
CA GLU A 339 -0.63 6.83 -8.99
C GLU A 339 -1.97 6.55 -8.30
N TYR A 340 -2.97 7.31 -8.69
CA TYR A 340 -4.36 7.15 -8.30
C TYR A 340 -5.25 7.32 -9.53
N ASN A 341 -6.12 6.37 -9.78
CA ASN A 341 -7.09 6.40 -10.86
C ASN A 341 -8.49 6.11 -10.33
N ASN A 342 -9.48 6.90 -10.73
CA ASN A 342 -10.89 6.68 -10.46
C ASN A 342 -11.71 7.02 -11.72
N THR A 343 -11.62 6.19 -12.76
CA THR A 343 -12.26 6.43 -14.06
C THR A 343 -13.28 5.39 -14.44
N GLN A 344 -13.18 4.19 -13.86
CA GLN A 344 -14.07 3.08 -14.18
C GLN A 344 -15.37 3.18 -13.38
N ASN A 345 -16.41 2.49 -13.84
CA ASN A 345 -17.72 2.40 -13.16
C ASN A 345 -18.28 3.78 -12.75
N ASN A 346 -18.28 4.74 -13.68
CA ASN A 346 -18.74 6.12 -13.43
C ASN A 346 -17.98 6.81 -12.29
N SER A 347 -16.64 6.69 -12.28
CA SER A 347 -15.78 7.22 -11.22
C SER A 347 -16.12 6.65 -9.84
N ASN A 348 -16.53 5.38 -9.81
CA ASN A 348 -16.78 4.64 -8.57
C ASN A 348 -15.93 3.36 -8.46
N HIS A 349 -14.69 3.40 -9.00
CA HIS A 349 -13.76 2.27 -9.01
C HIS A 349 -12.32 2.80 -8.98
N ILE A 350 -11.67 2.66 -7.84
CA ILE A 350 -10.34 3.23 -7.59
C ILE A 350 -9.25 2.18 -7.75
N HIS A 351 -8.18 2.56 -8.44
CA HIS A 351 -6.88 1.89 -8.42
C HIS A 351 -5.83 2.87 -7.90
N SER A 352 -4.99 2.44 -6.97
CA SER A 352 -3.98 3.28 -6.36
C SER A 352 -2.73 2.47 -6.02
N VAL A 353 -1.54 3.01 -6.35
CA VAL A 353 -0.28 2.29 -6.19
C VAL A 353 0.86 3.20 -5.72
N TRP A 354 1.73 2.63 -4.88
CA TRP A 354 3.06 3.12 -4.60
C TRP A 354 4.07 2.25 -5.35
N ARG A 355 4.95 2.88 -6.14
CA ARG A 355 6.04 2.23 -6.85
C ARG A 355 7.37 2.87 -6.45
N ASP A 356 8.41 2.07 -6.35
CA ASP A 356 9.77 2.53 -6.09
C ASP A 356 10.66 2.15 -7.29
N PHE A 357 11.22 3.14 -7.99
CA PHE A 357 11.90 2.90 -9.27
C PHE A 357 13.11 1.96 -9.18
N SER A 358 13.85 2.03 -8.10
CA SER A 358 14.97 1.13 -7.83
C SER A 358 14.63 0.05 -6.81
N GLY A 359 13.76 0.38 -5.87
CA GLY A 359 13.47 -0.42 -4.70
C GLY A 359 12.25 -1.33 -4.80
N ASP A 360 11.49 -1.34 -5.92
CA ASP A 360 10.46 -2.36 -6.12
C ASP A 360 11.05 -3.76 -5.91
N TRP A 361 10.41 -4.59 -5.07
CA TRP A 361 10.90 -5.91 -4.65
C TRP A 361 12.22 -5.85 -3.82
N GLY A 362 12.61 -4.69 -3.30
CA GLY A 362 13.89 -4.52 -2.60
C GLY A 362 15.13 -4.74 -3.48
N ARG A 363 15.02 -4.53 -4.80
CA ARG A 363 16.08 -4.86 -5.78
C ARG A 363 17.39 -4.12 -5.53
N ASP A 364 17.34 -2.83 -5.20
CA ASP A 364 18.50 -2.00 -4.89
C ASP A 364 19.27 -2.54 -3.67
N LEU A 365 18.56 -2.75 -2.58
CA LEU A 365 19.14 -3.24 -1.32
C LEU A 365 19.65 -4.68 -1.42
N LEU A 366 18.95 -5.53 -2.18
CA LEU A 366 19.41 -6.90 -2.45
C LEU A 366 20.68 -6.89 -3.33
N ALA A 367 20.74 -6.00 -4.33
CA ALA A 367 21.94 -5.87 -5.17
C ALA A 367 23.15 -5.40 -4.36
N GLU A 368 22.99 -4.40 -3.50
CA GLU A 368 24.03 -3.95 -2.56
C GLU A 368 24.47 -5.08 -1.63
N HIS A 369 23.50 -5.81 -1.04
CA HIS A 369 23.82 -6.92 -0.16
C HIS A 369 24.59 -8.04 -0.84
N TYR A 370 24.22 -8.43 -2.05
CA TYR A 370 24.94 -9.48 -2.79
C TYR A 370 26.32 -9.03 -3.30
N GLN A 371 26.53 -7.72 -3.49
CA GLN A 371 27.88 -7.16 -3.78
C GLN A 371 28.78 -7.19 -2.56
N GLU A 372 28.26 -6.81 -1.37
CA GLU A 372 29.00 -6.85 -0.12
C GLU A 372 29.29 -8.27 0.39
N PHE A 373 28.36 -9.20 0.16
CA PHE A 373 28.40 -10.58 0.64
C PHE A 373 28.03 -11.55 -0.50
N PRO A 374 28.99 -11.91 -1.38
CA PRO A 374 28.71 -12.87 -2.44
C PRO A 374 28.35 -14.25 -1.87
N HIS A 375 27.07 -14.61 -1.91
CA HIS A 375 26.59 -15.93 -1.44
C HIS A 375 26.81 -17.07 -2.44
N ASN A 376 27.35 -16.79 -3.64
CA ASN A 376 27.63 -17.75 -4.69
C ASN A 376 29.08 -18.16 -4.69
N GLN A 377 29.52 -18.94 -3.69
CA GLN A 377 30.49 -19.99 -3.94
C GLN A 377 29.74 -21.33 -3.92
N VAL A 378 29.08 -21.66 -5.03
CA VAL A 378 28.83 -23.06 -5.35
C VAL A 378 30.22 -23.69 -5.48
N ALA A 379 30.60 -24.48 -4.49
CA ALA A 379 31.81 -25.29 -4.55
C ALA A 379 31.77 -26.07 -5.87
N SER A 380 32.64 -25.72 -6.80
CA SER A 380 32.95 -26.54 -7.94
C SER A 380 33.49 -27.85 -7.38
N VAL A 381 32.64 -28.85 -7.33
CA VAL A 381 33.09 -30.23 -7.10
C VAL A 381 33.87 -30.60 -8.34
N GLU A 382 35.21 -30.43 -8.26
CA GLU A 382 36.14 -31.07 -9.18
C GLU A 382 35.86 -32.57 -9.16
N LYS A 383 35.26 -33.07 -10.26
CA LYS A 383 35.32 -34.49 -10.57
C LYS A 383 36.78 -34.85 -10.83
N LYS A 384 37.47 -35.36 -9.81
CA LYS A 384 38.68 -36.13 -10.01
C LYS A 384 38.26 -37.46 -10.64
N THR A 385 38.38 -37.51 -11.97
CA THR A 385 38.46 -38.75 -12.73
C THR A 385 39.75 -39.46 -12.37
N LYS A 386 39.61 -40.61 -11.80
CA LYS A 386 40.67 -41.68 -11.85
C LYS A 386 40.21 -42.73 -12.84
#